data_d4de9309fba7b1168830540eeea3cf10
#
_entry.id   d4de9309fba7b1168830540eeea3cf10
#
_cell.length_a   1.000
_cell.length_b   1.000
_cell.length_c   1.000
_cell.angle_alpha   90.00
_cell.angle_beta   90.00
_cell.angle_gamma   90.00
#
_symmetry.space_group_name_H-M   'P 1'
#
loop_
_entity.id
_entity.type
_entity.pdbx_description
1 polymer ?
#
loop_
_entity_poly.entity_id
_entity_poly.type
_entity_poly.pdbx_seq_one_letter_code
_entity_poly.pdbx_strand_id
1 'polypeptide(L)'
;YNKDYPDGLTLHVRDPKVFEYEGKYYMVLGARTKEDKGEVLVYESEDLDKWNHIRTFETMAKFGYMWECPDLFEINGQWILMACPQGLEGGKYEFQNIYSCGYFIIDGDFRKNGYIVEYKEADLGFDFYAPQTLTHEGRRLLLGWMGMPDAKYTNPTVEYGYQHCMSTFRDLDFENDTLIMKPVKEYESLRKHCFDFD
;
A
#
# COMPACT_ATOMS: atom_id res chain seq x y z
N TYR A 1 14.39 -11.92 -14.42
CA TYR A 1 13.87 -13.14 -13.79
C TYR A 1 14.56 -13.35 -12.44
N ASN A 2 14.18 -14.39 -11.67
CA ASN A 2 14.54 -14.69 -10.27
C ASN A 2 16.04 -14.70 -9.91
N LYS A 3 16.95 -14.38 -10.80
CA LYS A 3 18.39 -14.36 -10.56
C LYS A 3 18.89 -13.12 -9.81
N ASP A 4 18.06 -12.07 -9.79
CA ASP A 4 18.45 -10.76 -9.26
C ASP A 4 17.76 -10.46 -7.91
N TYR A 5 17.09 -11.46 -7.34
CA TYR A 5 16.49 -11.35 -6.03
C TYR A 5 17.50 -11.72 -4.92
N PRO A 6 17.42 -11.07 -3.75
CA PRO A 6 18.19 -11.49 -2.59
C PRO A 6 17.95 -12.96 -2.23
N ASP A 7 18.97 -13.60 -1.64
CA ASP A 7 18.83 -14.96 -1.10
C ASP A 7 17.77 -15.00 0.01
N GLY A 8 17.20 -16.18 0.24
CA GLY A 8 16.23 -16.39 1.33
C GLY A 8 14.77 -16.17 0.94
N LEU A 9 14.50 -15.71 -0.26
CA LEU A 9 13.13 -15.51 -0.74
C LEU A 9 12.48 -16.80 -1.28
N THR A 10 11.16 -16.82 -1.24
CA THR A 10 10.33 -17.77 -1.97
C THR A 10 10.09 -17.25 -3.41
N LEU A 11 9.24 -17.93 -4.18
CA LEU A 11 8.79 -17.44 -5.49
C LEU A 11 7.71 -16.35 -5.40
N HIS A 12 7.27 -16.00 -4.18
CA HIS A 12 6.31 -14.92 -3.94
C HIS A 12 7.06 -13.59 -3.85
N VAL A 13 7.43 -13.05 -5.01
CA VAL A 13 7.93 -11.69 -5.20
C VAL A 13 7.11 -11.07 -6.33
N ARG A 14 6.39 -9.96 -6.03
CA ARG A 14 5.39 -9.40 -6.96
C ARG A 14 5.05 -7.94 -6.69
N ASP A 15 4.15 -7.42 -7.51
CA ASP A 15 3.51 -6.11 -7.40
C ASP A 15 4.52 -4.94 -7.48
N PRO A 16 5.26 -4.81 -8.60
CA PRO A 16 6.22 -3.73 -8.75
C PRO A 16 5.53 -2.36 -8.82
N LYS A 17 6.01 -1.42 -7.99
CA LYS A 17 5.69 0.00 -8.10
C LYS A 17 6.95 0.78 -8.39
N VAL A 18 6.95 1.53 -9.49
CA VAL A 18 8.07 2.36 -9.92
C VAL A 18 7.75 3.83 -9.71
N PHE A 19 8.73 4.59 -9.23
CA PHE A 19 8.65 6.04 -9.08
C PHE A 19 10.01 6.69 -9.35
N GLU A 20 9.99 7.96 -9.70
CA GLU A 20 11.19 8.78 -9.86
C GLU A 20 11.42 9.62 -8.60
N TYR A 21 12.67 9.70 -8.17
CA TYR A 21 13.09 10.56 -7.07
C TYR A 21 14.54 11.01 -7.26
N GLU A 22 14.77 12.34 -7.16
CA GLU A 22 16.10 12.96 -7.33
C GLU A 22 16.85 12.51 -8.61
N GLY A 23 16.12 12.37 -9.73
CA GLY A 23 16.69 12.05 -11.04
C GLY A 23 17.08 10.59 -11.23
N LYS A 24 16.64 9.69 -10.34
CA LYS A 24 16.77 8.24 -10.47
C LYS A 24 15.40 7.56 -10.35
N TYR A 25 15.34 6.33 -10.83
CA TYR A 25 14.14 5.51 -10.70
C TYR A 25 14.30 4.50 -9.56
N TYR A 26 13.23 4.32 -8.82
CA TYR A 26 13.14 3.34 -7.74
C TYR A 26 11.97 2.41 -7.97
N MET A 27 12.12 1.17 -7.58
CA MET A 27 11.07 0.17 -7.65
C MET A 27 10.96 -0.52 -6.30
N VAL A 28 9.75 -0.65 -5.79
CA VAL A 28 9.44 -1.49 -4.65
C VAL A 28 8.70 -2.74 -5.08
N LEU A 29 9.02 -3.88 -4.45
CA LEU A 29 8.42 -5.19 -4.69
C LEU A 29 8.03 -5.82 -3.37
N GLY A 30 6.81 -6.36 -3.28
CA GLY A 30 6.40 -7.19 -2.16
C GLY A 30 7.05 -8.57 -2.22
N ALA A 31 7.46 -9.09 -1.07
CA ALA A 31 8.15 -10.38 -1.00
C ALA A 31 7.75 -11.20 0.23
N ARG A 32 7.97 -12.52 0.13
CA ARG A 32 7.84 -13.50 1.21
C ARG A 32 9.14 -14.28 1.34
N THR A 33 9.70 -14.31 2.54
CA THR A 33 10.89 -15.10 2.83
C THR A 33 10.54 -16.59 3.01
N LYS A 34 11.58 -17.45 3.01
CA LYS A 34 11.42 -18.88 3.31
C LYS A 34 11.03 -19.15 4.77
N GLU A 35 11.30 -18.18 5.64
CA GLU A 35 10.90 -18.19 7.05
C GLU A 35 9.49 -17.65 7.28
N ASP A 36 8.71 -17.44 6.19
CA ASP A 36 7.37 -16.89 6.26
C ASP A 36 7.28 -15.49 6.89
N LYS A 37 8.20 -14.60 6.50
CA LYS A 37 8.14 -13.16 6.79
C LYS A 37 7.78 -12.39 5.52
N GLY A 38 6.89 -11.41 5.66
CA GLY A 38 6.64 -10.40 4.63
C GLY A 38 7.71 -9.31 4.68
N GLU A 39 8.12 -8.82 3.51
CA GLU A 39 9.08 -7.74 3.36
C GLU A 39 8.86 -6.98 2.06
N VAL A 40 9.49 -5.82 1.90
CA VAL A 40 9.50 -5.03 0.66
C VAL A 40 10.94 -4.80 0.22
N LEU A 41 11.24 -5.24 -1.00
CA LEU A 41 12.52 -5.02 -1.67
C LEU A 41 12.52 -3.64 -2.32
N VAL A 42 13.63 -2.92 -2.23
CA VAL A 42 13.83 -1.64 -2.91
C VAL A 42 14.98 -1.74 -3.89
N TYR A 43 14.69 -1.39 -5.13
CA TYR A 43 15.66 -1.35 -6.23
C TYR A 43 15.85 0.08 -6.73
N GLU A 44 17.04 0.36 -7.25
CA GLU A 44 17.40 1.60 -7.91
C GLU A 44 17.78 1.34 -9.36
N SER A 45 17.43 2.27 -10.26
CA SER A 45 17.84 2.27 -11.67
C SER A 45 18.11 3.68 -12.16
N GLU A 46 19.03 3.82 -13.12
CA GLU A 46 19.28 5.08 -13.85
C GLU A 46 18.56 5.11 -15.20
N ASP A 47 18.18 3.95 -15.75
CA ASP A 47 17.73 3.79 -17.14
C ASP A 47 16.43 2.99 -17.31
N LEU A 48 15.82 2.50 -16.22
CA LEU A 48 14.65 1.60 -16.18
C LEU A 48 14.92 0.18 -16.74
N ASP A 49 16.11 -0.10 -17.22
CA ASP A 49 16.51 -1.40 -17.77
C ASP A 49 17.28 -2.23 -16.75
N LYS A 50 18.25 -1.62 -16.09
CA LYS A 50 19.09 -2.27 -15.09
C LYS A 50 18.69 -1.84 -13.69
N TRP A 51 18.35 -2.81 -12.85
CA TRP A 51 17.90 -2.63 -11.49
C TRP A 51 18.88 -3.22 -10.50
N ASN A 52 19.29 -2.42 -9.52
CA ASN A 52 20.15 -2.83 -8.43
C ASN A 52 19.35 -2.87 -7.14
N HIS A 53 19.32 -4.02 -6.47
CA HIS A 53 18.77 -4.11 -5.12
C HIS A 53 19.62 -3.27 -4.16
N ILE A 54 19.00 -2.30 -3.48
CA ILE A 54 19.71 -1.39 -2.58
C ILE A 54 19.39 -1.67 -1.12
N ARG A 55 18.20 -2.18 -0.80
CA ARG A 55 17.80 -2.55 0.54
C ARG A 55 16.49 -3.33 0.59
N THR A 56 16.17 -3.81 1.79
CA THR A 56 14.89 -4.43 2.13
C THR A 56 14.29 -3.73 3.34
N PHE A 57 12.98 -3.46 3.30
CA PHE A 57 12.20 -3.09 4.46
C PHE A 57 11.58 -4.34 5.08
N GLU A 58 11.87 -4.55 6.34
CA GLU A 58 11.35 -5.65 7.14
C GLU A 58 11.08 -5.18 8.58
N THR A 59 10.33 -5.93 9.35
CA THR A 59 10.13 -5.70 10.78
C THR A 59 11.00 -6.65 11.61
N MET A 60 11.40 -6.23 12.81
CA MET A 60 12.19 -7.10 13.72
C MET A 60 11.45 -8.39 14.09
N ALA A 61 10.17 -8.25 14.46
CA ALA A 61 9.28 -9.38 14.69
C ALA A 61 8.54 -9.73 13.39
N LYS A 62 8.05 -10.96 13.28
CA LYS A 62 7.20 -11.36 12.14
C LYS A 62 5.94 -10.51 12.13
N PHE A 63 5.68 -9.86 11.01
CA PHE A 63 4.47 -9.08 10.75
C PHE A 63 3.82 -9.56 9.44
N GLY A 64 3.04 -10.62 9.54
CA GLY A 64 2.51 -11.34 8.39
C GLY A 64 3.57 -12.16 7.64
N TYR A 65 3.12 -12.95 6.67
CA TYR A 65 3.99 -13.82 5.88
C TYR A 65 4.30 -13.28 4.49
N MET A 66 3.55 -12.31 4.00
CA MET A 66 3.70 -11.66 2.68
C MET A 66 3.22 -10.23 2.78
N TRP A 67 3.93 -9.28 2.16
CA TRP A 67 3.47 -7.92 1.99
C TRP A 67 3.21 -7.66 0.51
N GLU A 68 1.94 -7.53 0.13
CA GLU A 68 1.52 -7.30 -1.25
C GLU A 68 1.34 -5.82 -1.56
N CYS A 69 1.31 -5.49 -2.85
CA CYS A 69 0.96 -4.18 -3.38
C CYS A 69 1.71 -3.00 -2.74
N PRO A 70 3.04 -3.06 -2.60
CA PRO A 70 3.79 -1.97 -1.97
C PRO A 70 3.68 -0.69 -2.79
N ASP A 71 3.61 0.45 -2.10
CA ASP A 71 3.68 1.79 -2.70
C ASP A 71 4.47 2.71 -1.76
N LEU A 72 5.63 3.19 -2.21
CA LEU A 72 6.53 4.03 -1.44
C LEU A 72 6.50 5.45 -1.98
N PHE A 73 6.16 6.41 -1.12
CA PHE A 73 6.06 7.81 -1.49
C PHE A 73 6.36 8.75 -0.32
N GLU A 74 6.70 9.97 -0.65
CA GLU A 74 6.85 11.06 0.30
C GLU A 74 5.58 11.92 0.33
N ILE A 75 5.16 12.34 1.51
CA ILE A 75 4.09 13.28 1.73
C ILE A 75 4.42 14.17 2.94
N ASN A 76 4.43 15.49 2.76
CA ASN A 76 4.78 16.48 3.80
C ASN A 76 6.13 16.21 4.48
N GLY A 77 7.13 15.73 3.72
CA GLY A 77 8.47 15.41 4.23
C GLY A 77 8.56 14.06 4.95
N GLN A 78 7.47 13.28 4.99
CA GLN A 78 7.43 11.95 5.60
C GLN A 78 7.37 10.86 4.54
N TRP A 79 8.27 9.89 4.62
CA TRP A 79 8.22 8.68 3.79
C TRP A 79 7.18 7.70 4.34
N ILE A 80 6.29 7.27 3.47
CA ILE A 80 5.22 6.30 3.73
C ILE A 80 5.41 5.09 2.81
N LEU A 81 5.40 3.91 3.39
CA LEU A 81 5.36 2.65 2.65
C LEU A 81 4.01 1.99 2.89
N MET A 82 3.09 2.11 1.92
CA MET A 82 1.87 1.32 1.94
C MET A 82 2.17 -0.12 1.58
N ALA A 83 1.47 -1.04 2.21
CA ALA A 83 1.51 -2.45 1.87
C ALA A 83 0.25 -3.17 2.39
N CYS A 84 0.03 -4.37 1.86
CA CYS A 84 -1.06 -5.25 2.27
C CYS A 84 -0.50 -6.54 2.90
N PRO A 85 -0.23 -6.53 4.22
CA PRO A 85 0.26 -7.71 4.93
C PRO A 85 -0.79 -8.82 4.99
N GLN A 86 -0.35 -10.04 4.66
CA GLN A 86 -1.14 -11.26 4.78
C GLN A 86 -0.74 -12.04 6.03
N GLY A 87 -1.74 -12.63 6.71
CA GLY A 87 -1.51 -13.51 7.87
C GLY A 87 -1.24 -12.78 9.18
N LEU A 88 -1.82 -11.59 9.35
CA LEU A 88 -1.90 -10.95 10.66
C LEU A 88 -3.03 -11.59 11.47
N GLU A 89 -2.82 -11.73 12.77
CA GLU A 89 -3.85 -12.20 13.68
C GLU A 89 -4.78 -11.04 14.08
N GLY A 90 -6.09 -11.25 13.92
CA GLY A 90 -7.08 -10.24 14.27
C GLY A 90 -7.14 -9.98 15.78
N GLY A 91 -7.05 -8.70 16.15
CA GLY A 91 -7.33 -8.22 17.51
C GLY A 91 -8.82 -7.91 17.70
N LYS A 92 -9.15 -7.26 18.81
CA LYS A 92 -10.55 -6.89 19.09
C LYS A 92 -11.11 -5.86 18.11
N TYR A 93 -10.28 -4.94 17.64
CA TYR A 93 -10.64 -3.82 16.75
C TYR A 93 -9.63 -3.59 15.63
N GLU A 94 -8.62 -4.45 15.52
CA GLU A 94 -7.52 -4.35 14.57
C GLU A 94 -7.47 -5.60 13.71
N PHE A 95 -7.04 -5.48 12.46
CA PHE A 95 -6.83 -6.59 11.52
C PHE A 95 -8.05 -7.50 11.36
N GLN A 96 -9.24 -6.90 11.23
CA GLN A 96 -10.49 -7.63 11.15
C GLN A 96 -10.74 -8.26 9.77
N ASN A 97 -10.07 -7.75 8.73
CA ASN A 97 -10.13 -8.32 7.40
C ASN A 97 -9.24 -9.57 7.27
N ILE A 98 -9.52 -10.43 6.31
CA ILE A 98 -8.71 -11.64 6.00
C ILE A 98 -7.25 -11.24 5.77
N TYR A 99 -7.02 -10.16 5.03
CA TYR A 99 -5.72 -9.54 4.80
C TYR A 99 -5.79 -8.06 5.13
N SER A 100 -4.77 -7.55 5.79
CA SER A 100 -4.71 -6.16 6.18
C SER A 100 -4.31 -5.28 5.01
N CYS A 101 -4.68 -4.01 5.08
CA CYS A 101 -4.21 -2.96 4.20
C CYS A 101 -3.82 -1.75 5.05
N GLY A 102 -2.61 -1.27 4.92
CA GLY A 102 -2.15 -0.17 5.74
C GLY A 102 -0.86 0.45 5.25
N TYR A 103 -0.22 1.18 6.13
CA TYR A 103 1.02 1.87 5.84
C TYR A 103 2.00 1.81 7.00
N PHE A 104 3.27 1.73 6.64
CA PHE A 104 4.38 1.91 7.54
C PHE A 104 4.89 3.33 7.45
N ILE A 105 5.18 3.93 8.60
CA ILE A 105 5.90 5.20 8.71
C ILE A 105 7.38 4.87 8.66
N ILE A 106 8.11 5.52 7.74
CA ILE A 106 9.54 5.32 7.55
C ILE A 106 10.28 6.55 8.08
N ASP A 107 11.10 6.39 9.09
CA ASP A 107 12.01 7.44 9.54
C ASP A 107 13.36 7.33 8.83
N GLY A 108 13.93 8.47 8.43
CA GLY A 108 15.18 8.56 7.69
C GLY A 108 15.04 8.42 6.16
N ASP A 109 16.17 8.37 5.47
CA ASP A 109 16.24 8.24 4.01
C ASP A 109 15.96 6.78 3.60
N PHE A 110 14.90 6.56 2.82
CA PHE A 110 14.50 5.23 2.36
C PHE A 110 15.61 4.49 1.59
N ARG A 111 16.56 5.19 1.03
CA ARG A 111 17.70 4.62 0.25
C ARG A 111 18.85 4.15 1.12
N LYS A 112 18.99 4.66 2.33
CA LYS A 112 20.20 4.50 3.16
C LYS A 112 19.91 3.92 4.53
N ASN A 113 19.38 4.74 5.41
CA ASN A 113 19.22 4.45 6.83
C ASN A 113 17.76 4.47 7.29
N GLY A 114 16.81 4.63 6.36
CA GLY A 114 15.40 4.62 6.70
C GLY A 114 14.98 3.32 7.38
N TYR A 115 14.11 3.38 8.36
CA TYR A 115 13.61 2.21 9.09
C TYR A 115 12.11 2.37 9.39
N ILE A 116 11.45 1.24 9.57
CA ILE A 116 10.03 1.20 9.93
C ILE A 116 9.88 1.62 11.39
N VAL A 117 9.05 2.63 11.63
CA VAL A 117 8.70 3.11 12.99
C VAL A 117 7.44 2.40 13.48
N GLU A 118 6.38 2.42 12.67
CA GLU A 118 5.05 1.96 13.06
C GLU A 118 4.28 1.50 11.83
N TYR A 119 3.30 0.62 12.02
CA TYR A 119 2.28 0.28 11.03
C TYR A 119 0.92 0.74 11.50
N LYS A 120 0.14 1.31 10.58
CA LYS A 120 -1.26 1.70 10.82
C LYS A 120 -2.15 1.17 9.70
N GLU A 121 -3.34 0.68 10.05
CA GLU A 121 -4.33 0.31 9.05
C GLU A 121 -4.82 1.55 8.29
N ALA A 122 -4.95 1.43 6.98
CA ALA A 122 -5.34 2.53 6.11
C ALA A 122 -6.87 2.72 6.04
N ASP A 123 -7.61 1.63 6.19
CA ASP A 123 -9.07 1.64 6.16
C ASP A 123 -9.59 0.65 7.21
N LEU A 124 -10.48 1.12 8.07
CA LEU A 124 -11.06 0.32 9.15
C LEU A 124 -12.37 -0.37 8.75
N GLY A 125 -12.81 -0.17 7.51
CA GLY A 125 -13.92 -0.91 6.92
C GLY A 125 -13.50 -2.29 6.44
N PHE A 126 -14.45 -3.06 5.93
CA PHE A 126 -14.18 -4.32 5.26
C PHE A 126 -14.12 -4.12 3.73
N ASP A 127 -13.45 -5.06 3.05
CA ASP A 127 -13.29 -5.08 1.61
C ASP A 127 -12.58 -3.86 1.02
N PHE A 128 -11.49 -3.44 1.65
CA PHE A 128 -10.58 -2.46 1.08
C PHE A 128 -9.18 -3.07 0.98
N TYR A 129 -8.66 -3.25 -0.24
CA TYR A 129 -7.40 -3.93 -0.48
C TYR A 129 -6.63 -3.35 -1.67
N ALA A 130 -5.34 -3.66 -1.74
CA ALA A 130 -4.46 -3.32 -2.87
C ALA A 130 -4.51 -1.84 -3.31
N PRO A 131 -4.54 -0.84 -2.40
CA PRO A 131 -4.56 0.54 -2.81
C PRO A 131 -3.27 0.92 -3.53
N GLN A 132 -3.41 1.84 -4.48
CA GLN A 132 -2.29 2.45 -5.17
C GLN A 132 -2.45 3.96 -5.16
N THR A 133 -1.33 4.67 -5.11
CA THR A 133 -1.33 6.12 -5.14
C THR A 133 -0.73 6.67 -6.43
N LEU A 134 -1.11 7.88 -6.77
CA LEU A 134 -0.51 8.65 -7.86
C LEU A 134 -0.43 10.13 -7.46
N THR A 135 0.51 10.84 -8.09
CA THR A 135 0.59 12.30 -7.97
C THR A 135 -0.17 12.94 -9.12
N HIS A 136 -1.07 13.86 -8.80
CA HIS A 136 -1.80 14.68 -9.79
C HIS A 136 -1.93 16.11 -9.29
N GLU A 137 -1.40 17.07 -10.06
CA GLU A 137 -1.41 18.49 -9.73
C GLU A 137 -0.86 18.80 -8.31
N GLY A 138 0.23 18.13 -7.93
CA GLY A 138 0.88 18.30 -6.63
C GLY A 138 0.15 17.63 -5.46
N ARG A 139 -0.97 16.96 -5.70
CA ARG A 139 -1.69 16.17 -4.70
C ARG A 139 -1.33 14.69 -4.82
N ARG A 140 -1.34 13.98 -3.70
CA ARG A 140 -1.23 12.53 -3.67
C ARG A 140 -2.63 11.94 -3.57
N LEU A 141 -3.05 11.21 -4.60
CA LEU A 141 -4.35 10.59 -4.67
C LEU A 141 -4.23 9.08 -4.47
N LEU A 142 -5.21 8.48 -3.80
CA LEU A 142 -5.29 7.05 -3.54
C LEU A 142 -6.57 6.48 -4.11
N LEU A 143 -6.46 5.28 -4.68
CA LEU A 143 -7.58 4.44 -5.11
C LEU A 143 -7.32 3.02 -4.64
N GLY A 144 -8.34 2.35 -4.08
CA GLY A 144 -8.25 0.98 -3.62
C GLY A 144 -9.32 0.07 -4.24
N TRP A 145 -9.11 -1.21 -4.18
CA TRP A 145 -10.08 -2.22 -4.59
C TRP A 145 -11.02 -2.53 -3.41
N MET A 146 -12.33 -2.40 -3.66
CA MET A 146 -13.37 -2.81 -2.72
C MET A 146 -13.70 -4.30 -2.92
N GLY A 147 -12.77 -5.12 -2.49
CA GLY A 147 -12.79 -6.56 -2.53
C GLY A 147 -11.75 -7.13 -1.58
N MET A 148 -11.78 -8.44 -1.38
CA MET A 148 -10.84 -9.12 -0.51
C MET A 148 -10.48 -10.48 -1.13
N PRO A 149 -9.18 -10.79 -1.33
CA PRO A 149 -8.76 -12.11 -1.76
C PRO A 149 -9.20 -13.18 -0.75
N ASP A 150 -9.47 -14.38 -1.24
CA ASP A 150 -9.85 -15.55 -0.43
C ASP A 150 -11.11 -15.35 0.43
N ALA A 151 -11.94 -14.33 0.15
CA ALA A 151 -13.22 -14.14 0.81
C ALA A 151 -14.14 -15.35 0.59
N LYS A 152 -14.78 -15.83 1.67
CA LYS A 152 -15.68 -16.99 1.63
C LYS A 152 -17.12 -16.63 1.22
N TYR A 153 -17.34 -15.41 0.76
CA TYR A 153 -18.63 -14.91 0.30
C TYR A 153 -18.48 -14.39 -1.14
N THR A 154 -19.61 -14.26 -1.82
CA THR A 154 -19.72 -13.61 -3.13
C THR A 154 -20.62 -12.39 -3.02
N ASN A 155 -20.35 -11.38 -3.84
CA ASN A 155 -21.20 -10.19 -3.89
C ASN A 155 -22.51 -10.50 -4.61
N PRO A 156 -23.64 -9.92 -4.20
CA PRO A 156 -24.95 -10.12 -4.88
C PRO A 156 -24.90 -9.74 -6.38
N THR A 157 -23.98 -8.84 -6.77
CA THR A 157 -23.82 -8.39 -8.14
C THR A 157 -23.32 -9.47 -9.12
N VAL A 158 -22.85 -10.61 -8.62
CA VAL A 158 -22.47 -11.77 -9.46
C VAL A 158 -23.63 -12.23 -10.33
N GLU A 159 -24.88 -12.15 -9.84
CA GLU A 159 -26.09 -12.47 -10.60
C GLU A 159 -26.25 -11.56 -11.84
N TYR A 160 -25.64 -10.37 -11.83
CA TYR A 160 -25.65 -9.42 -12.94
C TYR A 160 -24.38 -9.48 -13.80
N GLY A 161 -23.51 -10.47 -13.57
CA GLY A 161 -22.29 -10.71 -14.37
C GLY A 161 -21.08 -9.87 -13.97
N TYR A 162 -21.07 -9.21 -12.80
CA TYR A 162 -19.90 -8.48 -12.30
C TYR A 162 -19.75 -8.66 -10.79
N GLN A 163 -18.54 -8.39 -10.30
CA GLN A 163 -18.20 -8.45 -8.88
C GLN A 163 -17.17 -7.37 -8.55
N HIS A 164 -17.25 -6.85 -7.33
CA HIS A 164 -16.39 -5.82 -6.78
C HIS A 164 -16.52 -4.46 -7.48
N CYS A 165 -15.84 -3.48 -6.92
CA CYS A 165 -15.69 -2.14 -7.51
C CYS A 165 -14.40 -1.50 -6.98
N MET A 166 -14.00 -0.39 -7.56
CA MET A 166 -12.96 0.47 -7.02
C MET A 166 -13.58 1.45 -6.01
N SER A 167 -12.79 1.86 -5.03
CA SER A 167 -13.19 2.93 -4.11
C SER A 167 -13.32 4.26 -4.86
N THR A 168 -13.89 5.27 -4.23
CA THR A 168 -13.70 6.65 -4.69
C THR A 168 -12.26 7.08 -4.49
N PHE A 169 -11.79 8.04 -5.29
CA PHE A 169 -10.49 8.67 -5.06
C PHE A 169 -10.46 9.40 -3.73
N ARG A 170 -9.36 9.26 -3.03
CA ARG A 170 -9.05 9.95 -1.78
C ARG A 170 -7.85 10.84 -1.96
N ASP A 171 -7.94 12.06 -1.52
CA ASP A 171 -6.83 13.00 -1.39
C ASP A 171 -6.09 12.71 -0.09
N LEU A 172 -4.78 12.51 -0.18
CA LEU A 172 -3.96 12.16 0.97
C LEU A 172 -3.28 13.39 1.55
N ASP A 173 -3.15 13.40 2.86
CA ASP A 173 -2.37 14.33 3.63
C ASP A 173 -1.69 13.58 4.79
N PHE A 174 -0.69 14.17 5.45
CA PHE A 174 -0.02 13.55 6.58
C PHE A 174 0.14 14.59 7.69
N GLU A 175 -0.49 14.32 8.83
CA GLU A 175 -0.47 15.20 9.99
C GLU A 175 -0.43 14.36 11.29
N ASN A 176 0.36 14.79 12.26
CA ASN A 176 0.45 14.18 13.59
C ASN A 176 0.66 12.64 13.52
N ASP A 177 1.63 12.22 12.73
CA ASP A 177 1.99 10.82 12.47
C ASP A 177 0.82 9.98 11.92
N THR A 178 -0.13 10.60 11.23
CA THR A 178 -1.30 9.92 10.69
C THR A 178 -1.54 10.34 9.24
N LEU A 179 -1.75 9.33 8.38
CA LEU A 179 -2.17 9.54 7.00
C LEU A 179 -3.66 9.90 6.97
N ILE A 180 -3.94 11.12 6.54
CA ILE A 180 -5.30 11.64 6.42
C ILE A 180 -5.83 11.35 5.03
N MET A 181 -7.03 10.79 4.95
CA MET A 181 -7.69 10.44 3.69
C MET A 181 -9.02 11.17 3.57
N LYS A 182 -9.14 12.05 2.59
CA LYS A 182 -10.38 12.81 2.32
C LYS A 182 -10.90 12.48 0.93
N PRO A 183 -12.22 12.45 0.71
CA PRO A 183 -12.75 12.41 -0.65
C PRO A 183 -12.18 13.57 -1.47
N VAL A 184 -11.82 13.32 -2.73
CA VAL A 184 -11.32 14.40 -3.59
C VAL A 184 -12.38 15.48 -3.79
N LYS A 185 -11.95 16.74 -3.81
CA LYS A 185 -12.84 17.92 -3.91
C LYS A 185 -13.71 17.92 -5.17
N GLU A 186 -13.27 17.24 -6.22
CA GLU A 186 -13.99 17.12 -7.49
C GLU A 186 -15.37 16.49 -7.32
N TYR A 187 -15.59 15.65 -6.30
CA TYR A 187 -16.92 15.10 -5.99
C TYR A 187 -17.94 16.15 -5.53
N GLU A 188 -17.48 17.32 -5.08
CA GLU A 188 -18.40 18.41 -4.72
C GLU A 188 -19.22 18.89 -5.93
N SER A 189 -18.66 18.78 -7.13
CA SER A 189 -19.37 19.11 -8.38
C SER A 189 -20.59 18.23 -8.66
N LEU A 190 -20.68 17.06 -8.03
CA LEU A 190 -21.81 16.14 -8.15
C LEU A 190 -23.00 16.54 -7.27
N ARG A 191 -22.81 17.46 -6.32
CA ARG A 191 -23.86 17.93 -5.42
C ARG A 191 -24.86 18.78 -6.21
N LYS A 192 -26.13 18.38 -6.22
CA LYS A 192 -27.19 19.11 -6.91
C LYS A 192 -28.11 19.90 -5.97
N HIS A 193 -28.39 19.35 -4.81
CA HIS A 193 -29.24 19.94 -3.78
C HIS A 193 -28.63 19.69 -2.40
N CYS A 194 -28.71 20.70 -1.55
CA CYS A 194 -28.36 20.59 -0.13
C CYS A 194 -29.67 20.73 0.68
N PHE A 195 -29.84 19.85 1.65
CA PHE A 195 -30.92 19.97 2.63
C PHE A 195 -30.27 20.10 4.00
N ASP A 196 -30.54 21.21 4.67
CA ASP A 196 -30.12 21.37 6.06
C ASP A 196 -31.21 20.77 6.95
N PHE A 197 -30.85 19.92 7.85
CA PHE A 197 -31.71 19.36 8.88
C PHE A 197 -31.28 19.94 10.22
N ASP A 198 -32.23 20.62 10.89
CA ASP A 198 -32.08 21.16 12.24
C ASP A 198 -32.08 20.02 13.29
#